data_8c63fc355d9b2d6dc47a5e7a9e52bede
#
_entry.id   8c63fc355d9b2d6dc47a5e7a9e52bede
#
_cell.length_a   1.000
_cell.length_b   1.000
_cell.length_c   1.000
_cell.angle_alpha   90.00
_cell.angle_beta   90.00
_cell.angle_gamma   90.00
#
_symmetry.space_group_name_H-M   'P 1'
#
loop_
_entity.id
_entity.type
_entity.pdbx_description
1 polymer ?
#
loop_
_entity_poly.entity_id
_entity_poly.type
_entity_poly.pdbx_seq_one_letter_code
_entity_poly.pdbx_strand_id
1 'polypeptide(L)'
;MKKILIAFAILLAPFASQAQIKTPQASPKAYIKQTVGLTDVEVTYSRPGARGRAVFGNLVPFGKLWRTGANENTIINFSDDVVIDGKTLKKGKYSIYTIPRIESWEIIFYLSTDNWGLPENWSDAYVALRTTVKEEALPTPVETFTIGINNLDPNFAYLEMAWENSHVALKFEVPTAKTATASIEKTLAGPSSNDYYAAAQYLFQSNGNIETARVYVDKSLDMVTDKPYYILRLKSIIQAKQGDKKGAIETAKASLAAAETANNQDYVKMNKDSIAEWSR
;
A
#
# COMPACT_ATOMS: atom_id res chain seq x y z
N MET A 1 -18.77 18.55 81.07
CA MET A 1 -19.24 18.07 79.77
C MET A 1 -18.73 19.05 78.73
N LYS A 2 -17.65 18.65 78.04
CA LYS A 2 -17.01 19.52 77.03
C LYS A 2 -17.63 19.17 75.68
N LYS A 3 -18.26 20.14 75.04
CA LYS A 3 -18.81 20.00 73.69
C LYS A 3 -17.66 20.19 72.70
N ILE A 4 -17.31 19.15 71.96
CA ILE A 4 -16.35 19.16 70.86
C ILE A 4 -17.11 19.61 69.61
N LEU A 5 -16.85 20.86 69.17
CA LEU A 5 -17.24 21.34 67.84
C LEU A 5 -16.23 20.84 66.80
N ILE A 6 -16.64 19.87 66.02
CA ILE A 6 -15.89 19.42 64.84
C ILE A 6 -16.22 20.40 63.71
N ALA A 7 -15.27 21.31 63.40
CA ALA A 7 -15.36 22.13 62.22
C ALA A 7 -15.04 21.31 60.98
N PHE A 8 -16.07 21.06 60.15
CA PHE A 8 -15.93 20.43 58.86
C PHE A 8 -15.36 21.46 57.85
N ALA A 9 -14.03 21.54 57.76
CA ALA A 9 -13.38 22.32 56.71
C ALA A 9 -13.53 21.61 55.40
N ILE A 10 -14.55 21.97 54.59
CA ILE A 10 -14.65 21.57 53.19
C ILE A 10 -13.53 22.23 52.45
N LEU A 11 -12.49 21.48 52.10
CA LEU A 11 -11.43 21.85 51.19
C LEU A 11 -12.06 22.01 49.78
N LEU A 12 -12.48 23.24 49.45
CA LEU A 12 -12.71 23.65 48.05
C LEU A 12 -11.38 23.70 47.34
N ALA A 13 -10.91 22.54 46.81
CA ALA A 13 -9.84 22.56 45.82
C ALA A 13 -10.40 23.24 44.57
N PRO A 14 -9.80 24.32 44.08
CA PRO A 14 -10.19 24.88 42.80
C PRO A 14 -9.85 23.82 41.76
N PHE A 15 -10.85 23.19 41.17
CA PHE A 15 -10.70 22.51 39.90
C PHE A 15 -10.35 23.58 38.87
N ALA A 16 -9.05 23.85 38.73
CA ALA A 16 -8.53 24.62 37.61
C ALA A 16 -8.77 23.72 36.36
N SER A 17 -10.00 23.79 35.86
CA SER A 17 -10.28 23.34 34.49
C SER A 17 -9.40 24.21 33.61
N GLN A 18 -8.28 23.66 33.17
CA GLN A 18 -7.49 24.27 32.11
C GLN A 18 -8.35 24.19 30.83
N ALA A 19 -9.17 25.22 30.65
CA ALA A 19 -9.86 25.45 29.38
C ALA A 19 -8.80 25.76 28.33
N GLN A 20 -8.23 24.72 27.72
CA GLN A 20 -7.35 24.86 26.57
C GLN A 20 -8.17 25.42 25.41
N ILE A 21 -7.88 26.64 25.00
CA ILE A 21 -8.49 27.23 23.80
C ILE A 21 -8.07 26.31 22.59
N LYS A 22 -9.04 25.67 21.99
CA LYS A 22 -8.80 24.85 20.78
C LYS A 22 -8.69 25.79 19.58
N THR A 23 -7.49 25.95 19.04
CA THR A 23 -7.22 26.68 17.80
C THR A 23 -6.76 25.73 16.70
N PRO A 24 -7.07 26.03 15.42
CA PRO A 24 -6.53 25.26 14.31
C PRO A 24 -5.00 25.27 14.30
N GLN A 25 -4.38 24.13 14.08
CA GLN A 25 -2.93 24.05 13.93
C GLN A 25 -2.50 24.60 12.55
N ALA A 26 -1.40 25.35 12.55
CA ALA A 26 -0.84 25.92 11.32
C ALA A 26 -0.37 24.85 10.31
N SER A 27 -0.02 23.66 10.79
CA SER A 27 0.36 22.49 10.01
C SER A 27 -0.41 21.28 10.54
N PRO A 28 -1.65 21.07 10.07
CA PRO A 28 -2.50 20.01 10.59
C PRO A 28 -1.91 18.62 10.32
N LYS A 29 -2.17 17.69 11.24
CA LYS A 29 -1.74 16.31 11.14
C LYS A 29 -2.60 15.56 10.12
N ALA A 30 -1.98 14.71 9.32
CA ALA A 30 -2.63 13.78 8.41
C ALA A 30 -2.20 12.35 8.72
N TYR A 31 -3.09 11.42 8.41
CA TYR A 31 -2.85 9.98 8.48
C TYR A 31 -3.32 9.37 7.16
N ILE A 32 -2.48 8.52 6.58
CA ILE A 32 -2.77 7.75 5.38
C ILE A 32 -2.59 6.30 5.73
N LYS A 33 -3.53 5.47 5.33
CA LYS A 33 -3.40 4.02 5.31
C LYS A 33 -3.73 3.52 3.93
N GLN A 34 -2.83 2.76 3.32
CA GLN A 34 -2.99 2.16 2.00
C GLN A 34 -2.49 0.72 2.04
N THR A 35 -3.31 -0.21 1.58
CA THR A 35 -2.87 -1.59 1.33
C THR A 35 -2.27 -1.68 -0.06
N VAL A 36 -1.04 -2.18 -0.16
CA VAL A 36 -0.32 -2.44 -1.42
C VAL A 36 -0.13 -3.95 -1.52
N GLY A 37 -0.76 -4.58 -2.50
CA GLY A 37 -0.84 -6.04 -2.53
C GLY A 37 -1.47 -6.60 -1.26
N LEU A 38 -0.67 -7.23 -0.40
CA LEU A 38 -1.09 -7.76 0.91
C LEU A 38 -0.42 -7.04 2.10
N THR A 39 0.31 -5.96 1.83
CA THR A 39 1.05 -5.19 2.83
C THR A 39 0.32 -3.89 3.16
N ASP A 40 0.06 -3.64 4.43
CA ASP A 40 -0.45 -2.36 4.91
C ASP A 40 0.69 -1.38 5.09
N VAL A 41 0.52 -0.18 4.53
CA VAL A 41 1.45 0.95 4.66
C VAL A 41 0.69 2.12 5.28
N GLU A 42 1.23 2.65 6.38
CA GLU A 42 0.62 3.75 7.11
C GLU A 42 1.61 4.91 7.19
N VAL A 43 1.15 6.13 6.94
CA VAL A 43 1.97 7.34 7.09
C VAL A 43 1.25 8.35 7.98
N THR A 44 1.95 8.84 8.99
CA THR A 44 1.48 9.93 9.85
C THR A 44 2.45 11.10 9.70
N TYR A 45 1.94 12.28 9.35
CA TYR A 45 2.77 13.46 9.13
C TYR A 45 1.99 14.75 9.35
N SER A 46 2.69 15.87 9.50
CA SER A 46 2.09 17.21 9.57
C SER A 46 2.27 17.94 8.25
N ARG A 47 1.24 18.70 7.82
CA ARG A 47 1.10 19.29 6.49
C ARG A 47 1.28 20.82 6.54
N PRO A 48 2.51 21.36 6.45
CA PRO A 48 2.71 22.79 6.33
C PRO A 48 2.24 23.32 4.97
N GLY A 49 1.72 24.56 4.97
CA GLY A 49 1.43 25.33 3.76
C GLY A 49 2.61 26.20 3.34
N ALA A 50 2.80 26.41 2.06
CA ALA A 50 3.81 27.33 1.52
C ALA A 50 3.51 28.78 1.91
N ARG A 51 2.25 29.20 1.81
CA ARG A 51 1.76 30.52 2.22
C ARG A 51 2.55 31.66 1.57
N GLY A 52 2.80 31.53 0.28
CA GLY A 52 3.56 32.51 -0.52
C GLY A 52 5.05 32.56 -0.22
N ARG A 53 5.61 31.63 0.54
CA ARG A 53 7.06 31.54 0.81
C ARG A 53 7.72 30.63 -0.21
N ALA A 54 8.95 30.95 -0.60
CA ALA A 54 9.80 29.98 -1.28
C ALA A 54 10.15 28.86 -0.28
N VAL A 55 9.80 27.61 -0.65
CA VAL A 55 9.97 26.47 0.25
C VAL A 55 11.39 25.94 0.16
N PHE A 56 11.71 25.29 -0.98
CA PHE A 56 13.01 24.66 -1.14
C PHE A 56 14.10 25.70 -1.46
N GLY A 57 15.23 25.56 -0.77
CA GLY A 57 16.33 26.56 -0.80
C GLY A 57 16.19 27.68 0.22
N ASN A 58 14.97 27.90 0.78
CA ASN A 58 14.73 28.94 1.80
C ASN A 58 14.15 28.33 3.08
N LEU A 59 12.84 28.05 3.14
CA LEU A 59 12.20 27.45 4.33
C LEU A 59 12.78 26.08 4.66
N VAL A 60 13.06 25.28 3.64
CA VAL A 60 13.79 24.00 3.69
C VAL A 60 15.08 24.18 2.89
N PRO A 61 16.22 24.49 3.54
CA PRO A 61 17.48 24.73 2.84
C PRO A 61 17.97 23.48 2.10
N PHE A 62 18.48 23.66 0.89
CA PHE A 62 19.09 22.57 0.14
C PHE A 62 20.29 21.95 0.86
N GLY A 63 20.43 20.64 0.75
CA GLY A 63 21.54 19.91 1.36
C GLY A 63 21.47 19.79 2.89
N LYS A 64 20.37 20.21 3.50
CA LYS A 64 20.17 20.09 4.95
C LYS A 64 19.12 19.02 5.27
N LEU A 65 19.33 18.34 6.40
CA LEU A 65 18.39 17.37 6.92
C LEU A 65 17.07 18.06 7.28
N TRP A 66 15.96 17.49 6.79
CA TRP A 66 14.61 17.95 7.06
C TRP A 66 13.75 16.80 7.62
N ARG A 67 12.88 17.09 8.59
CA ARG A 67 11.96 16.13 9.21
C ARG A 67 10.80 15.71 8.28
N THR A 68 10.83 16.10 7.01
CA THR A 68 9.86 15.72 5.96
C THR A 68 8.42 16.08 6.36
N GLY A 69 8.23 17.35 6.75
CA GLY A 69 6.97 17.89 7.25
C GLY A 69 7.19 19.00 8.27
N ALA A 70 6.33 19.03 9.27
CA ALA A 70 6.38 20.00 10.36
C ALA A 70 6.00 19.35 11.70
N ASN A 71 6.21 20.05 12.81
CA ASN A 71 5.92 19.60 14.16
C ASN A 71 6.66 18.30 14.52
N GLU A 72 5.90 17.22 14.79
CA GLU A 72 6.41 15.86 15.05
C GLU A 72 7.09 15.26 13.83
N ASN A 73 7.81 14.18 14.01
CA ASN A 73 8.40 13.40 12.92
C ASN A 73 7.31 12.88 11.97
N THR A 74 7.63 12.81 10.70
CA THR A 74 6.88 12.01 9.74
C THR A 74 7.22 10.54 9.96
N ILE A 75 6.20 9.73 10.25
CA ILE A 75 6.35 8.31 10.56
C ILE A 75 5.70 7.48 9.45
N ILE A 76 6.44 6.49 8.96
CA ILE A 76 5.90 5.42 8.10
C ILE A 76 5.95 4.09 8.85
N ASN A 77 4.94 3.24 8.62
CA ASN A 77 4.87 1.90 9.16
C ASN A 77 4.55 0.91 8.04
N PHE A 78 5.33 -0.16 7.94
CA PHE A 78 5.10 -1.27 7.03
C PHE A 78 4.73 -2.52 7.81
N SER A 79 3.65 -3.22 7.41
CA SER A 79 3.24 -4.49 8.05
C SER A 79 4.14 -5.66 7.69
N ASP A 80 4.88 -5.55 6.58
CA ASP A 80 5.78 -6.57 6.04
C ASP A 80 7.13 -5.98 5.66
N ASP A 81 8.15 -6.83 5.45
CA ASP A 81 9.42 -6.42 4.88
C ASP A 81 9.19 -5.89 3.46
N VAL A 82 9.77 -4.73 3.13
CA VAL A 82 9.69 -4.13 1.79
C VAL A 82 11.06 -4.03 1.16
N VAL A 83 11.12 -3.91 -0.16
CA VAL A 83 12.38 -3.72 -0.90
C VAL A 83 12.41 -2.33 -1.52
N ILE A 84 13.48 -1.59 -1.28
CA ILE A 84 13.74 -0.25 -1.80
C ILE A 84 15.14 -0.25 -2.40
N ASP A 85 15.28 0.06 -3.69
CA ASP A 85 16.56 0.01 -4.42
C ASP A 85 17.31 -1.32 -4.22
N GLY A 86 16.60 -2.44 -4.28
CA GLY A 86 17.16 -3.78 -4.09
C GLY A 86 17.58 -4.11 -2.66
N LYS A 87 17.36 -3.22 -1.70
CA LYS A 87 17.68 -3.41 -0.27
C LYS A 87 16.42 -3.69 0.53
N THR A 88 16.47 -4.70 1.39
CA THR A 88 15.35 -5.02 2.28
C THR A 88 15.29 -4.04 3.45
N LEU A 89 14.16 -3.33 3.57
CA LEU A 89 13.76 -2.61 4.77
C LEU A 89 12.81 -3.49 5.56
N LYS A 90 13.14 -3.79 6.82
CA LYS A 90 12.33 -4.67 7.68
C LYS A 90 10.96 -4.04 7.97
N LYS A 91 9.96 -4.87 8.23
CA LYS A 91 8.66 -4.41 8.73
C LYS A 91 8.81 -3.63 10.03
N GLY A 92 8.00 -2.62 10.21
CA GLY A 92 8.02 -1.78 11.42
C GLY A 92 7.87 -0.30 11.12
N LYS A 93 8.10 0.51 12.15
CA LYS A 93 7.96 1.96 12.11
C LYS A 93 9.31 2.63 11.91
N TYR A 94 9.31 3.69 11.08
CA TYR A 94 10.49 4.51 10.80
C TYR A 94 10.11 5.98 10.77
N SER A 95 10.97 6.84 11.29
CA SER A 95 10.91 8.26 10.96
C SER A 95 11.46 8.46 9.54
N ILE A 96 10.78 9.29 8.75
CA ILE A 96 11.26 9.71 7.45
C ILE A 96 11.96 11.05 7.61
N TYR A 97 13.24 11.08 7.25
CA TYR A 97 13.99 12.31 7.04
C TYR A 97 14.38 12.43 5.58
N THR A 98 14.48 13.67 5.10
CA THR A 98 14.94 13.92 3.73
C THR A 98 16.02 14.99 3.69
N ILE A 99 16.85 14.96 2.66
CA ILE A 99 17.79 16.01 2.33
C ILE A 99 17.48 16.46 0.90
N PRO A 100 16.63 17.48 0.72
CA PRO A 100 16.32 18.01 -0.59
C PRO A 100 17.55 18.66 -1.24
N ARG A 101 17.74 18.40 -2.53
CA ARG A 101 18.69 19.06 -3.42
C ARG A 101 17.94 19.55 -4.67
N ILE A 102 18.59 20.27 -5.55
CA ILE A 102 17.96 20.86 -6.75
C ILE A 102 17.43 19.76 -7.69
N GLU A 103 18.18 18.69 -7.90
CA GLU A 103 17.83 17.65 -8.87
C GLU A 103 17.44 16.31 -8.24
N SER A 104 17.53 16.19 -6.92
CA SER A 104 17.28 14.93 -6.21
C SER A 104 17.00 15.14 -4.74
N TRP A 105 16.29 14.19 -4.15
CA TRP A 105 16.15 14.12 -2.69
C TRP A 105 16.78 12.83 -2.17
N GLU A 106 17.52 12.95 -1.09
CA GLU A 106 17.92 11.80 -0.29
C GLU A 106 16.81 11.51 0.71
N ILE A 107 16.34 10.26 0.76
CA ILE A 107 15.29 9.79 1.67
C ILE A 107 15.91 8.81 2.64
N ILE A 108 15.65 9.02 3.94
CA ILE A 108 16.27 8.28 5.03
C ILE A 108 15.18 7.69 5.92
N PHE A 109 15.20 6.37 6.09
CA PHE A 109 14.36 5.65 7.05
C PHE A 109 15.16 5.46 8.33
N TYR A 110 14.67 6.04 9.42
CA TYR A 110 15.39 6.14 10.68
C TYR A 110 14.65 5.41 11.80
N LEU A 111 15.36 4.61 12.59
CA LEU A 111 14.78 3.69 13.59
C LEU A 111 14.15 4.42 14.80
N SER A 112 14.70 5.56 15.23
CA SER A 112 14.11 6.32 16.32
C SER A 112 12.89 7.10 15.84
N THR A 113 11.75 6.90 16.51
CA THR A 113 10.44 7.43 16.09
C THR A 113 9.75 8.26 17.17
N ASP A 114 10.37 8.43 18.32
CA ASP A 114 9.81 9.07 19.52
C ASP A 114 10.33 10.48 19.78
N ASN A 115 11.27 10.96 18.95
CA ASN A 115 11.78 12.33 19.06
C ASN A 115 10.86 13.36 18.37
N TRP A 116 10.92 14.59 18.82
CA TRP A 116 10.21 15.72 18.20
C TRP A 116 11.11 16.41 17.16
N GLY A 117 10.72 16.30 15.89
CA GLY A 117 11.45 16.97 14.81
C GLY A 117 12.77 16.26 14.46
N LEU A 118 13.86 17.02 14.35
CA LEU A 118 15.18 16.43 14.14
C LEU A 118 15.73 15.85 15.46
N PRO A 119 16.43 14.70 15.43
CA PRO A 119 17.08 14.19 16.62
C PRO A 119 18.19 15.15 17.08
N GLU A 120 18.31 15.36 18.39
CA GLU A 120 19.37 16.19 18.99
C GLU A 120 20.76 15.69 18.60
N ASN A 121 20.92 14.36 18.63
CA ASN A 121 22.16 13.69 18.24
C ASN A 121 21.87 12.71 17.09
N TRP A 122 22.23 13.10 15.88
CA TRP A 122 22.15 12.22 14.73
C TRP A 122 23.17 11.09 14.86
N SER A 123 22.75 9.85 14.59
CA SER A 123 23.65 8.71 14.54
C SER A 123 23.30 7.82 13.34
N ASP A 124 24.28 7.54 12.49
CA ASP A 124 24.09 6.66 11.34
C ASP A 124 23.77 5.21 11.74
N ALA A 125 24.02 4.83 12.99
CA ALA A 125 23.60 3.54 13.53
C ALA A 125 22.06 3.34 13.56
N TYR A 126 21.31 4.42 13.57
CA TYR A 126 19.85 4.39 13.48
C TYR A 126 19.32 4.50 12.04
N VAL A 127 20.19 4.64 11.05
CA VAL A 127 19.77 4.65 9.64
C VAL A 127 19.49 3.22 9.18
N ALA A 128 18.21 2.88 9.04
CA ALA A 128 17.81 1.55 8.57
C ALA A 128 18.00 1.42 7.04
N LEU A 129 17.72 2.50 6.31
CA LEU A 129 17.92 2.57 4.86
C LEU A 129 18.05 4.03 4.43
N ARG A 130 18.89 4.26 3.41
CA ARG A 130 19.09 5.53 2.75
C ARG A 130 19.08 5.31 1.24
N THR A 131 18.35 6.15 0.53
CA THR A 131 18.24 6.11 -0.94
C THR A 131 18.12 7.52 -1.51
N THR A 132 18.33 7.66 -2.81
CA THR A 132 18.21 8.94 -3.53
C THR A 132 17.20 8.79 -4.66
N VAL A 133 16.27 9.72 -4.75
CA VAL A 133 15.28 9.81 -5.82
C VAL A 133 15.46 11.10 -6.61
N LYS A 134 15.12 11.04 -7.90
CA LYS A 134 15.14 12.22 -8.76
C LYS A 134 14.01 13.16 -8.36
N GLU A 135 14.28 14.46 -8.36
CA GLU A 135 13.25 15.48 -8.23
C GLU A 135 12.61 15.76 -9.60
N GLU A 136 11.32 15.99 -9.59
CA GLU A 136 10.53 16.35 -10.77
C GLU A 136 9.75 17.64 -10.49
N ALA A 137 9.92 18.60 -11.37
CA ALA A 137 9.24 19.87 -11.26
C ALA A 137 7.74 19.73 -11.62
N LEU A 138 6.85 20.19 -10.75
CA LEU A 138 5.43 20.21 -11.02
C LEU A 138 5.04 21.46 -11.82
N PRO A 139 4.17 21.33 -12.83
CA PRO A 139 3.68 22.46 -13.62
C PRO A 139 2.72 23.37 -12.82
N THR A 140 2.11 22.82 -11.78
CA THR A 140 1.20 23.55 -10.88
C THR A 140 1.69 23.37 -9.43
N PRO A 141 1.90 24.46 -8.68
CA PRO A 141 2.42 24.37 -7.34
C PRO A 141 1.41 23.72 -6.37
N VAL A 142 1.91 22.88 -5.50
CA VAL A 142 1.17 22.26 -4.40
C VAL A 142 1.34 23.13 -3.15
N GLU A 143 0.29 23.83 -2.74
CA GLU A 143 0.31 24.76 -1.61
C GLU A 143 0.63 24.08 -0.28
N THR A 144 0.05 22.92 -0.03
CA THR A 144 0.19 22.20 1.23
C THR A 144 1.03 20.94 1.03
N PHE A 145 2.10 20.78 1.81
CA PHE A 145 2.94 19.57 1.78
C PHE A 145 2.07 18.31 1.82
N THR A 146 2.27 17.44 0.85
CA THR A 146 1.46 16.23 0.67
C THR A 146 2.34 15.02 0.52
N ILE A 147 2.04 13.98 1.29
CA ILE A 147 2.56 12.62 1.09
C ILE A 147 1.43 11.76 0.56
N GLY A 148 1.71 10.89 -0.42
CA GLY A 148 0.77 9.94 -0.99
C GLY A 148 1.41 8.58 -1.22
N ILE A 149 0.57 7.55 -1.35
CA ILE A 149 0.98 6.22 -1.80
C ILE A 149 0.20 5.96 -3.07
N ASN A 150 0.86 6.03 -4.21
CA ASN A 150 0.25 6.06 -5.54
C ASN A 150 0.87 5.02 -6.48
N ASN A 151 0.37 4.95 -7.73
CA ASN A 151 0.84 3.99 -8.74
C ASN A 151 0.83 2.56 -8.22
N LEU A 152 -0.34 2.17 -7.67
CA LEU A 152 -0.54 0.89 -6.99
C LEU A 152 -0.47 -0.28 -7.96
N ASP A 153 0.44 -1.21 -7.69
CA ASP A 153 0.56 -2.52 -8.32
C ASP A 153 0.46 -3.60 -7.22
N PRO A 154 0.06 -4.83 -7.51
CA PRO A 154 0.07 -5.90 -6.51
C PRO A 154 1.42 -6.13 -5.83
N ASN A 155 2.54 -5.76 -6.46
CA ASN A 155 3.89 -6.04 -5.96
C ASN A 155 4.68 -4.78 -5.60
N PHE A 156 4.20 -3.58 -5.92
CA PHE A 156 4.88 -2.33 -5.60
C PHE A 156 3.93 -1.14 -5.56
N ALA A 157 4.39 -0.05 -4.99
CA ALA A 157 3.78 1.28 -5.09
C ALA A 157 4.86 2.36 -5.00
N TYR A 158 4.45 3.61 -5.06
CA TYR A 158 5.32 4.75 -4.89
C TYR A 158 4.92 5.55 -3.66
N LEU A 159 5.87 5.83 -2.80
CA LEU A 159 5.76 6.85 -1.76
C LEU A 159 6.11 8.19 -2.42
N GLU A 160 5.11 9.03 -2.59
CA GLU A 160 5.25 10.32 -3.26
C GLU A 160 5.21 11.47 -2.25
N MET A 161 6.02 12.48 -2.48
CA MET A 161 6.03 13.71 -1.69
C MET A 161 6.02 14.90 -2.62
N ALA A 162 5.09 15.83 -2.37
CA ALA A 162 4.93 17.03 -3.19
C ALA A 162 4.74 18.28 -2.33
N TRP A 163 5.45 19.33 -2.66
CA TRP A 163 5.27 20.65 -2.07
C TRP A 163 5.83 21.73 -2.97
N GLU A 164 5.11 22.86 -3.10
CA GLU A 164 5.42 23.91 -4.07
C GLU A 164 5.51 23.31 -5.49
N ASN A 165 6.60 23.52 -6.20
CA ASN A 165 6.81 22.96 -7.53
C ASN A 165 7.64 21.66 -7.54
N SER A 166 7.96 21.10 -6.39
CA SER A 166 8.82 19.93 -6.27
C SER A 166 8.03 18.67 -5.96
N HIS A 167 8.35 17.60 -6.66
CA HIS A 167 7.78 16.27 -6.49
C HIS A 167 8.88 15.22 -6.52
N VAL A 168 8.76 14.23 -5.64
CA VAL A 168 9.62 13.04 -5.65
C VAL A 168 8.77 11.80 -5.45
N ALA A 169 9.17 10.70 -6.10
CA ALA A 169 8.51 9.41 -6.04
C ALA A 169 9.52 8.31 -5.72
N LEU A 170 9.36 7.65 -4.60
CA LEU A 170 10.17 6.52 -4.17
C LEU A 170 9.42 5.21 -4.39
N LYS A 171 9.88 4.39 -5.33
CA LYS A 171 9.35 3.03 -5.50
C LYS A 171 9.72 2.15 -4.31
N PHE A 172 8.75 1.40 -3.80
CA PHE A 172 8.99 0.31 -2.86
C PHE A 172 8.22 -0.93 -3.32
N GLU A 173 8.82 -2.09 -3.14
CA GLU A 173 8.25 -3.38 -3.51
C GLU A 173 7.80 -4.13 -2.27
N VAL A 174 6.67 -4.84 -2.39
CA VAL A 174 6.05 -5.61 -1.30
C VAL A 174 6.06 -7.10 -1.60
N PRO A 175 6.10 -7.98 -0.58
CA PRO A 175 6.29 -9.43 -0.77
C PRO A 175 4.99 -10.16 -1.15
N THR A 176 4.12 -9.56 -1.96
CA THR A 176 2.79 -10.10 -2.28
C THR A 176 2.86 -11.52 -2.84
N ALA A 177 3.74 -11.76 -3.82
CA ALA A 177 3.89 -13.08 -4.41
C ALA A 177 4.27 -14.15 -3.37
N LYS A 178 5.22 -13.85 -2.49
CA LYS A 178 5.65 -14.75 -1.42
C LYS A 178 4.53 -15.02 -0.43
N THR A 179 3.83 -13.98 0.02
CA THR A 179 2.75 -14.07 1.01
C THR A 179 1.54 -14.81 0.43
N ALA A 180 1.15 -14.51 -0.82
CA ALA A 180 0.06 -15.19 -1.50
C ALA A 180 0.38 -16.66 -1.75
N THR A 181 1.58 -17.01 -2.21
CA THR A 181 1.99 -18.40 -2.42
C THR A 181 1.95 -19.20 -1.13
N ALA A 182 2.48 -18.66 -0.03
CA ALA A 182 2.42 -19.32 1.27
C ALA A 182 0.97 -19.51 1.78
N SER A 183 0.08 -18.54 1.54
CA SER A 183 -1.36 -18.65 1.85
C SER A 183 -2.03 -19.73 1.01
N ILE A 184 -1.75 -19.78 -0.29
CA ILE A 184 -2.25 -20.81 -1.21
C ILE A 184 -1.83 -22.19 -0.74
N GLU A 185 -0.55 -22.41 -0.49
CA GLU A 185 -0.02 -23.70 -0.04
C GLU A 185 -0.67 -24.15 1.27
N LYS A 186 -0.82 -23.24 2.22
CA LYS A 186 -1.48 -23.52 3.50
C LYS A 186 -2.95 -23.89 3.33
N THR A 187 -3.70 -23.18 2.50
CA THR A 187 -5.12 -23.43 2.25
C THR A 187 -5.32 -24.74 1.49
N LEU A 188 -4.48 -25.04 0.53
CA LEU A 188 -4.56 -26.25 -0.30
C LEU A 188 -4.13 -27.53 0.43
N ALA A 189 -3.68 -27.45 1.66
CA ALA A 189 -3.51 -28.64 2.51
C ALA A 189 -4.86 -29.31 2.88
N GLY A 190 -6.02 -28.62 2.66
CA GLY A 190 -7.38 -29.19 2.82
C GLY A 190 -8.45 -28.36 2.08
N PRO A 191 -8.41 -28.27 0.72
CA PRO A 191 -9.08 -27.19 0.02
C PRO A 191 -10.46 -27.54 -0.51
N SER A 192 -11.28 -26.49 -0.72
CA SER A 192 -12.51 -26.50 -1.51
C SER A 192 -12.24 -26.18 -2.99
N SER A 193 -13.22 -26.44 -3.87
CA SER A 193 -13.16 -26.01 -5.29
C SER A 193 -12.85 -24.52 -5.43
N ASN A 194 -13.43 -23.70 -4.56
CA ASN A 194 -13.24 -22.24 -4.61
C ASN A 194 -11.81 -21.81 -4.25
N ASP A 195 -11.15 -22.53 -3.36
CA ASP A 195 -9.74 -22.26 -3.00
C ASP A 195 -8.82 -22.57 -4.18
N TYR A 196 -9.05 -23.67 -4.89
CA TYR A 196 -8.30 -24.00 -6.10
C TYR A 196 -8.56 -22.99 -7.23
N TYR A 197 -9.80 -22.53 -7.40
CA TYR A 197 -10.12 -21.49 -8.37
C TYR A 197 -9.38 -20.18 -8.06
N ALA A 198 -9.45 -19.72 -6.82
CA ALA A 198 -8.77 -18.48 -6.38
C ALA A 198 -7.25 -18.57 -6.57
N ALA A 199 -6.66 -19.71 -6.25
CA ALA A 199 -5.24 -19.97 -6.46
C ALA A 199 -4.84 -19.92 -7.94
N ALA A 200 -5.62 -20.57 -8.81
CA ALA A 200 -5.38 -20.56 -10.25
C ALA A 200 -5.52 -19.15 -10.84
N GLN A 201 -6.53 -18.40 -10.41
CA GLN A 201 -6.78 -17.04 -10.85
C GLN A 201 -5.62 -16.10 -10.45
N TYR A 202 -5.14 -16.19 -9.21
CA TYR A 202 -4.00 -15.41 -8.75
C TYR A 202 -2.73 -15.69 -9.57
N LEU A 203 -2.39 -16.96 -9.78
CA LEU A 203 -1.21 -17.35 -10.58
C LEU A 203 -1.31 -16.86 -12.03
N PHE A 204 -2.49 -16.91 -12.63
CA PHE A 204 -2.72 -16.39 -13.97
C PHE A 204 -2.53 -14.86 -14.04
N GLN A 205 -3.13 -14.11 -13.11
CA GLN A 205 -3.10 -12.65 -13.09
C GLN A 205 -1.72 -12.10 -12.72
N SER A 206 -1.00 -12.75 -11.82
CA SER A 206 0.35 -12.35 -11.40
C SER A 206 1.47 -12.78 -12.35
N ASN A 207 1.13 -13.37 -13.51
CA ASN A 207 2.09 -14.02 -14.41
C ASN A 207 2.97 -15.07 -13.71
N GLY A 208 2.41 -15.74 -12.71
CA GLY A 208 3.04 -16.84 -12.00
C GLY A 208 3.15 -18.12 -12.87
N ASN A 209 3.42 -19.25 -12.22
CA ASN A 209 3.57 -20.52 -12.94
C ASN A 209 2.27 -20.98 -13.59
N ILE A 210 2.20 -20.91 -14.92
CA ILE A 210 0.99 -21.21 -15.71
C ILE A 210 0.61 -22.70 -15.67
N GLU A 211 1.57 -23.59 -15.53
CA GLU A 211 1.34 -25.04 -15.43
C GLU A 211 0.67 -25.36 -14.08
N THR A 212 1.13 -24.73 -13.00
CA THR A 212 0.49 -24.83 -11.67
C THR A 212 -0.91 -24.25 -11.70
N ALA A 213 -1.12 -23.10 -12.36
CA ALA A 213 -2.45 -22.51 -12.52
C ALA A 213 -3.41 -23.46 -13.25
N ARG A 214 -2.90 -24.17 -14.27
CA ARG A 214 -3.69 -25.18 -15.00
C ARG A 214 -4.09 -26.33 -14.09
N VAL A 215 -3.16 -26.90 -13.34
CA VAL A 215 -3.45 -27.99 -12.39
C VAL A 215 -4.52 -27.57 -11.38
N TYR A 216 -4.42 -26.34 -10.87
CA TYR A 216 -5.38 -25.86 -9.87
C TYR A 216 -6.78 -25.61 -10.46
N VAL A 217 -6.90 -25.03 -11.65
CA VAL A 217 -8.22 -24.83 -12.27
C VAL A 217 -8.87 -26.17 -12.65
N ASP A 218 -8.09 -27.17 -13.05
CA ASP A 218 -8.60 -28.50 -13.32
C ASP A 218 -9.10 -29.19 -12.05
N LYS A 219 -8.34 -29.15 -10.93
CA LYS A 219 -8.79 -29.63 -9.61
C LYS A 219 -10.06 -28.93 -9.15
N SER A 220 -10.17 -27.62 -9.35
CA SER A 220 -11.38 -26.86 -9.02
C SER A 220 -12.61 -27.41 -9.77
N LEU A 221 -12.47 -27.70 -11.06
CA LEU A 221 -13.54 -28.28 -11.90
C LEU A 221 -13.87 -29.70 -11.51
N ASP A 222 -12.91 -30.52 -11.08
CA ASP A 222 -13.11 -31.90 -10.68
C ASP A 222 -13.90 -32.04 -9.38
N MET A 223 -13.89 -31.01 -8.53
CA MET A 223 -14.60 -30.97 -7.23
C MET A 223 -16.05 -30.53 -7.35
N VAL A 224 -16.54 -30.14 -8.51
CA VAL A 224 -17.91 -29.64 -8.74
C VAL A 224 -18.62 -30.42 -9.81
N THR A 225 -19.89 -30.75 -9.57
CA THR A 225 -20.74 -31.47 -10.52
C THR A 225 -21.16 -30.55 -11.67
N ASP A 226 -21.72 -29.39 -11.30
CA ASP A 226 -22.10 -28.35 -12.27
C ASP A 226 -20.92 -27.43 -12.48
N LYS A 227 -20.29 -27.49 -13.65
CA LYS A 227 -19.08 -26.74 -13.97
C LYS A 227 -19.42 -25.25 -14.18
N PRO A 228 -19.08 -24.34 -13.23
CA PRO A 228 -19.43 -22.92 -13.32
C PRO A 228 -18.73 -22.24 -14.49
N TYR A 229 -19.45 -21.35 -15.19
CA TYR A 229 -18.94 -20.63 -16.36
C TYR A 229 -17.65 -19.84 -16.05
N TYR A 230 -17.50 -19.28 -14.86
CA TYR A 230 -16.33 -18.49 -14.50
C TYR A 230 -15.06 -19.35 -14.29
N ILE A 231 -15.21 -20.59 -13.78
CA ILE A 231 -14.07 -21.52 -13.66
C ILE A 231 -13.67 -22.03 -15.05
N LEU A 232 -14.65 -22.40 -15.89
CA LEU A 232 -14.41 -22.77 -17.28
C LEU A 232 -13.74 -21.64 -18.06
N ARG A 233 -14.19 -20.41 -17.85
CA ARG A 233 -13.56 -19.23 -18.46
C ARG A 233 -12.10 -19.10 -18.07
N LEU A 234 -11.77 -19.21 -16.78
CA LEU A 234 -10.39 -19.18 -16.31
C LEU A 234 -9.55 -20.29 -16.96
N LYS A 235 -10.07 -21.50 -17.02
CA LYS A 235 -9.39 -22.63 -17.68
C LYS A 235 -9.11 -22.31 -19.16
N SER A 236 -10.07 -21.79 -19.89
CA SER A 236 -9.91 -21.48 -21.31
C SER A 236 -8.80 -20.45 -21.58
N ILE A 237 -8.72 -19.39 -20.79
CA ILE A 237 -7.66 -18.38 -20.96
C ILE A 237 -6.28 -18.90 -20.53
N ILE A 238 -6.21 -19.77 -19.53
CA ILE A 238 -4.95 -20.46 -19.16
C ILE A 238 -4.48 -21.34 -20.31
N GLN A 239 -5.36 -22.15 -20.91
CA GLN A 239 -5.05 -23.01 -22.08
C GLN A 239 -4.55 -22.17 -23.26
N ALA A 240 -5.20 -21.07 -23.58
CA ALA A 240 -4.76 -20.16 -24.64
C ALA A 240 -3.36 -19.61 -24.37
N LYS A 241 -3.07 -19.22 -23.12
CA LYS A 241 -1.74 -18.75 -22.71
C LYS A 241 -0.66 -19.84 -22.78
N GLN A 242 -1.02 -21.10 -22.61
CA GLN A 242 -0.14 -22.26 -22.81
C GLN A 242 0.05 -22.66 -24.29
N GLY A 243 -0.66 -22.01 -25.22
CA GLY A 243 -0.64 -22.34 -26.65
C GLY A 243 -1.62 -23.45 -27.06
N ASP A 244 -2.39 -24.03 -26.14
CA ASP A 244 -3.45 -25.00 -26.42
C ASP A 244 -4.70 -24.28 -26.95
N LYS A 245 -4.61 -23.75 -28.18
CA LYS A 245 -5.73 -23.04 -28.82
C LYS A 245 -6.97 -23.91 -28.98
N LYS A 246 -6.80 -25.19 -29.34
CA LYS A 246 -7.92 -26.09 -29.53
C LYS A 246 -8.68 -26.31 -28.22
N GLY A 247 -7.97 -26.72 -27.16
CA GLY A 247 -8.58 -26.90 -25.84
C GLY A 247 -9.20 -25.62 -25.29
N ALA A 248 -8.56 -24.46 -25.52
CA ALA A 248 -9.06 -23.15 -25.11
C ALA A 248 -10.43 -22.84 -25.75
N ILE A 249 -10.58 -23.10 -27.08
CA ILE A 249 -11.83 -22.89 -27.81
C ILE A 249 -12.93 -23.83 -27.30
N GLU A 250 -12.62 -25.12 -27.10
CA GLU A 250 -13.56 -26.09 -26.56
C GLU A 250 -14.07 -25.71 -25.16
N THR A 251 -13.14 -25.35 -24.29
CA THR A 251 -13.49 -24.93 -22.93
C THR A 251 -14.24 -23.57 -22.89
N ALA A 252 -13.90 -22.63 -23.77
CA ALA A 252 -14.64 -21.39 -23.90
C ALA A 252 -16.08 -21.57 -24.40
N LYS A 253 -16.32 -22.53 -25.30
CA LYS A 253 -17.68 -22.91 -25.73
C LYS A 253 -18.49 -23.50 -24.59
N ALA A 254 -17.89 -24.35 -23.75
CA ALA A 254 -18.55 -24.85 -22.54
C ALA A 254 -18.87 -23.72 -21.53
N SER A 255 -17.92 -22.80 -21.33
CA SER A 255 -18.14 -21.62 -20.51
C SER A 255 -19.25 -20.71 -21.06
N LEU A 256 -19.31 -20.53 -22.38
CA LEU A 256 -20.36 -19.76 -23.04
C LEU A 256 -21.75 -20.35 -22.77
N ALA A 257 -21.92 -21.67 -23.00
CA ALA A 257 -23.18 -22.34 -22.75
C ALA A 257 -23.64 -22.23 -21.29
N ALA A 258 -22.71 -22.41 -20.32
CA ALA A 258 -23.00 -22.25 -18.92
C ALA A 258 -23.35 -20.78 -18.54
N ALA A 259 -22.68 -19.80 -19.17
CA ALA A 259 -22.98 -18.38 -18.98
C ALA A 259 -24.35 -17.97 -19.55
N GLU A 260 -24.73 -18.52 -20.71
CA GLU A 260 -26.06 -18.33 -21.31
C GLU A 260 -27.18 -18.90 -20.41
N THR A 261 -26.96 -20.11 -19.86
CA THR A 261 -27.88 -20.71 -18.89
C THR A 261 -28.03 -19.86 -17.62
N ALA A 262 -26.94 -19.25 -17.16
CA ALA A 262 -26.91 -18.35 -15.99
C ALA A 262 -27.35 -16.92 -16.29
N ASN A 263 -27.72 -16.59 -17.53
CA ASN A 263 -28.04 -15.24 -18.01
C ASN A 263 -26.94 -14.19 -17.75
N ASN A 264 -25.67 -14.60 -17.71
CA ASN A 264 -24.54 -13.69 -17.48
C ASN A 264 -23.99 -13.16 -18.82
N GLN A 265 -24.50 -12.02 -19.25
CA GLN A 265 -24.18 -11.41 -20.56
C GLN A 265 -22.70 -11.00 -20.68
N ASP A 266 -22.03 -10.63 -19.60
CA ASP A 266 -20.61 -10.26 -19.63
C ASP A 266 -19.75 -11.47 -20.02
N TYR A 267 -19.98 -12.62 -19.38
CA TYR A 267 -19.26 -13.86 -19.71
C TYR A 267 -19.64 -14.39 -21.08
N VAL A 268 -20.89 -14.23 -21.50
CA VAL A 268 -21.31 -14.55 -22.88
C VAL A 268 -20.47 -13.76 -23.88
N LYS A 269 -20.39 -12.45 -23.72
CA LYS A 269 -19.56 -11.60 -24.58
C LYS A 269 -18.09 -11.98 -24.55
N MET A 270 -17.49 -12.08 -23.37
CA MET A 270 -16.08 -12.43 -23.21
C MET A 270 -15.71 -13.76 -23.87
N ASN A 271 -16.57 -14.77 -23.79
CA ASN A 271 -16.31 -16.05 -24.41
C ASN A 271 -16.43 -15.99 -25.94
N LYS A 272 -17.43 -15.30 -26.48
CA LYS A 272 -17.59 -15.10 -27.93
C LYS A 272 -16.39 -14.38 -28.54
N ASP A 273 -15.92 -13.32 -27.89
CA ASP A 273 -14.76 -12.54 -28.34
C ASP A 273 -13.49 -13.41 -28.38
N SER A 274 -13.25 -14.18 -27.33
CA SER A 274 -12.07 -15.07 -27.26
C SER A 274 -12.13 -16.23 -28.24
N ILE A 275 -13.29 -16.86 -28.46
CA ILE A 275 -13.43 -17.90 -29.46
C ILE A 275 -13.14 -17.36 -30.87
N ALA A 276 -13.63 -16.15 -31.19
CA ALA A 276 -13.35 -15.48 -32.44
C ALA A 276 -11.87 -15.13 -32.64
N GLU A 277 -11.20 -14.69 -31.58
CA GLU A 277 -9.76 -14.38 -31.57
C GLU A 277 -8.91 -15.63 -31.79
N TRP A 278 -9.15 -16.70 -31.03
CA TRP A 278 -8.33 -17.92 -31.07
C TRP A 278 -8.57 -18.79 -32.29
N SER A 279 -9.69 -18.58 -33.01
CA SER A 279 -10.02 -19.28 -34.24
C SER A 279 -9.31 -18.72 -35.48
N ARG A 280 -8.63 -17.60 -35.35
CA ARG A 280 -7.77 -17.00 -36.40
C ARG A 280 -6.39 -17.66 -36.39
#